data_95b4e056c6e569a3debd3163a5a092c8
#
_entry.id   95b4e056c6e569a3debd3163a5a092c8
#
_cell.length_a   1.000
_cell.length_b   1.000
_cell.length_c   1.000
_cell.angle_alpha   90.00
_cell.angle_beta   90.00
_cell.angle_gamma   90.00
#
_symmetry.space_group_name_H-M   'P 1'
#
loop_
_entity.id
_entity.type
_entity.pdbx_description
1 polymer ?
#
loop_
_entity_poly.entity_id
_entity_poly.type
_entity_poly.pdbx_seq_one_letter_code
_entity_poly.pdbx_strand_id
1 'polypeptide(L)'
;MKITILGPAHPYRGGLASIMETMAREYQSRGHEVRIYTFTVQYPSLLFPGKTQYVDTPAPNDLHIERVMNTVNPLNWLSLGLRLKREAPDIILMKYWTPFMAPCFGTVARIARQNGKTKVLCQIDNVEPHEHHIIDRPCNKFYLGGVDGFVYMSEQVHSELKAYTTAPAIFSPHPMFENFGMATGREEACQKIGLDPTEQYTLFFGLIRDYKGLDMLLEAWKRWNPENRKLLIAGEFYTSREKYISLIEQLDLKDRVVLHDHFIADEDVRYYFSASDCLVLPYRSATQSGVTQIAYNFSLPMLVTNVGGLPEIVPDGRVGLVCEPTVEGIIEGLKRVYSENVLPGLIANFPEERKRFSWAAMCDKLLEVYQMCK
;
A
#
# COMPACT_ATOMS: atom_id res chain seq x y z
N MET A 1 12.08 -5.47 24.58
CA MET A 1 10.69 -5.13 24.98
C MET A 1 9.79 -6.31 24.67
N LYS A 2 8.63 -6.36 25.34
CA LYS A 2 7.55 -7.29 24.99
C LYS A 2 6.53 -6.58 24.11
N ILE A 3 6.31 -7.07 22.89
CA ILE A 3 5.39 -6.50 21.91
C ILE A 3 4.31 -7.52 21.58
N THR A 4 3.06 -7.16 21.78
CA THR A 4 1.92 -7.98 21.34
C THR A 4 1.24 -7.29 20.15
N ILE A 5 1.19 -7.97 19.01
CA ILE A 5 0.52 -7.48 17.81
C ILE A 5 -0.92 -8.03 17.81
N LEU A 6 -1.91 -7.16 17.68
CA LEU A 6 -3.31 -7.53 17.51
C LEU A 6 -3.74 -7.22 16.07
N GLY A 7 -3.97 -8.26 15.28
CA GLY A 7 -4.35 -8.09 13.89
C GLY A 7 -4.43 -9.40 13.10
N PRO A 8 -4.67 -9.33 11.79
CA PRO A 8 -4.66 -10.50 10.94
C PRO A 8 -3.27 -11.14 10.91
N ALA A 9 -3.22 -12.44 10.97
CA ALA A 9 -2.04 -13.26 10.74
C ALA A 9 -2.50 -14.67 10.35
N HIS A 10 -1.60 -15.59 10.02
CA HIS A 10 -1.96 -16.97 9.70
C HIS A 10 -3.04 -17.52 10.67
N PRO A 11 -4.10 -18.19 10.18
CA PRO A 11 -4.34 -18.64 8.79
C PRO A 11 -5.06 -17.62 7.89
N TYR A 12 -5.19 -16.35 8.29
CA TYR A 12 -5.84 -15.34 7.46
C TYR A 12 -4.96 -15.00 6.25
N ARG A 13 -5.60 -14.86 5.07
CA ARG A 13 -4.93 -14.49 3.83
C ARG A 13 -4.92 -12.98 3.60
N GLY A 14 -4.00 -12.54 2.75
CA GLY A 14 -3.96 -11.18 2.21
C GLY A 14 -2.94 -10.27 2.84
N GLY A 15 -2.79 -9.08 2.25
CA GLY A 15 -1.74 -8.14 2.57
C GLY A 15 -1.65 -7.73 4.05
N LEU A 16 -2.80 -7.59 4.73
CA LEU A 16 -2.82 -7.23 6.16
C LEU A 16 -2.13 -8.29 7.05
N ALA A 17 -2.34 -9.57 6.76
CA ALA A 17 -1.69 -10.65 7.50
C ALA A 17 -0.18 -10.66 7.24
N SER A 18 0.22 -10.57 5.97
CA SER A 18 1.63 -10.49 5.57
C SER A 18 2.34 -9.29 6.22
N ILE A 19 1.69 -8.13 6.28
CA ILE A 19 2.22 -6.93 6.95
C ILE A 19 2.52 -7.20 8.43
N MET A 20 1.55 -7.74 9.17
CA MET A 20 1.70 -7.98 10.60
C MET A 20 2.77 -9.04 10.91
N GLU A 21 2.85 -10.09 10.10
CA GLU A 21 3.87 -11.12 10.23
C GLU A 21 5.27 -10.59 9.91
N THR A 22 5.41 -9.77 8.87
CA THR A 22 6.70 -9.16 8.50
C THR A 22 7.17 -8.18 9.58
N MET A 23 6.28 -7.36 10.13
CA MET A 23 6.61 -6.49 11.26
C MET A 23 7.01 -7.29 12.50
N ALA A 24 6.36 -8.42 12.77
CA ALA A 24 6.75 -9.30 13.89
C ALA A 24 8.17 -9.81 13.72
N ARG A 25 8.53 -10.29 12.52
CA ARG A 25 9.90 -10.74 12.20
C ARG A 25 10.93 -9.61 12.35
N GLU A 26 10.58 -8.42 11.87
CA GLU A 26 11.46 -7.25 12.01
C GLU A 26 11.72 -6.92 13.49
N TYR A 27 10.70 -6.93 14.35
CA TYR A 27 10.91 -6.71 15.78
C TYR A 27 11.67 -7.86 16.45
N GLN A 28 11.45 -9.11 16.07
CA GLN A 28 12.20 -10.26 16.57
C GLN A 28 13.68 -10.17 16.20
N SER A 29 14.00 -9.76 14.97
CA SER A 29 15.39 -9.60 14.51
C SER A 29 16.16 -8.54 15.33
N ARG A 30 15.42 -7.59 15.93
CA ARG A 30 15.96 -6.57 16.84
C ARG A 30 16.01 -7.00 18.31
N GLY A 31 15.75 -8.28 18.61
CA GLY A 31 15.81 -8.83 19.95
C GLY A 31 14.59 -8.50 20.83
N HIS A 32 13.43 -8.16 20.25
CA HIS A 32 12.19 -8.00 21.00
C HIS A 32 11.47 -9.35 21.16
N GLU A 33 10.78 -9.56 22.28
CA GLU A 33 9.85 -10.67 22.48
C GLU A 33 8.53 -10.29 21.79
N VAL A 34 8.15 -11.01 20.73
CA VAL A 34 6.98 -10.68 19.91
C VAL A 34 5.97 -11.82 19.91
N ARG A 35 4.69 -11.49 20.07
CA ARG A 35 3.56 -12.41 19.93
C ARG A 35 2.52 -11.77 19.03
N ILE A 36 1.83 -12.59 18.23
CA ILE A 36 0.70 -12.14 17.41
C ILE A 36 -0.57 -12.79 17.93
N TYR A 37 -1.52 -11.97 18.33
CA TYR A 37 -2.88 -12.39 18.67
C TYR A 37 -3.80 -12.10 17.50
N THR A 38 -4.18 -13.16 16.79
CA THR A 38 -5.04 -13.06 15.61
C THR A 38 -6.46 -13.54 15.91
N PHE A 39 -7.30 -13.49 14.91
CA PHE A 39 -8.72 -13.72 15.06
C PHE A 39 -9.09 -15.21 15.11
N THR A 40 -10.03 -15.56 15.98
CA THR A 40 -10.89 -16.74 15.83
C THR A 40 -12.03 -16.45 14.86
N VAL A 41 -12.58 -15.21 14.91
CA VAL A 41 -13.56 -14.67 13.97
C VAL A 41 -13.17 -13.23 13.65
N GLN A 42 -12.73 -12.97 12.42
CA GLN A 42 -12.42 -11.61 11.92
C GLN A 42 -13.69 -10.94 11.40
N TYR A 43 -14.39 -11.61 10.48
CA TYR A 43 -15.71 -11.22 9.99
C TYR A 43 -16.65 -12.42 10.08
N PRO A 44 -17.92 -12.22 10.46
CA PRO A 44 -18.94 -13.24 10.25
C PRO A 44 -18.96 -13.67 8.79
N SER A 45 -19.17 -14.96 8.54
CA SER A 45 -19.17 -15.52 7.17
C SER A 45 -20.17 -14.82 6.24
N LEU A 46 -21.28 -14.34 6.79
CA LEU A 46 -22.33 -13.61 6.04
C LEU A 46 -21.84 -12.23 5.53
N LEU A 47 -20.88 -11.60 6.21
CA LEU A 47 -20.37 -10.28 5.87
C LEU A 47 -19.10 -10.33 5.01
N PHE A 48 -18.57 -11.52 4.76
CA PHE A 48 -17.38 -11.69 3.95
C PHE A 48 -17.72 -11.95 2.47
N PRO A 49 -17.34 -11.06 1.54
CA PRO A 49 -17.75 -11.19 0.13
C PRO A 49 -16.97 -12.27 -0.65
N GLY A 50 -15.88 -12.82 -0.10
CA GLY A 50 -15.01 -13.79 -0.74
C GLY A 50 -15.37 -15.25 -0.41
N LYS A 51 -14.77 -16.21 -1.15
CA LYS A 51 -14.97 -17.65 -0.93
C LYS A 51 -14.36 -18.16 0.38
N THR A 52 -13.20 -17.66 0.77
CA THR A 52 -12.49 -18.01 2.02
C THR A 52 -11.67 -16.86 2.54
N GLN A 53 -11.52 -16.77 3.87
CA GLN A 53 -10.64 -15.82 4.55
C GLN A 53 -9.26 -16.44 4.85
N TYR A 54 -9.06 -17.71 4.57
CA TYR A 54 -7.90 -18.49 5.03
C TYR A 54 -6.99 -18.91 3.88
N VAL A 55 -5.73 -19.15 4.24
CA VAL A 55 -4.73 -19.81 3.39
C VAL A 55 -4.65 -21.29 3.77
N ASP A 56 -4.27 -22.14 2.81
CA ASP A 56 -4.05 -23.57 3.02
C ASP A 56 -2.58 -23.91 3.32
N THR A 57 -1.73 -22.90 3.49
CA THR A 57 -0.31 -23.08 3.83
C THR A 57 -0.14 -23.41 5.31
N PRO A 58 0.91 -24.17 5.71
CA PRO A 58 1.22 -24.41 7.11
C PRO A 58 1.55 -23.11 7.85
N ALA A 59 1.29 -23.12 9.18
CA ALA A 59 1.63 -21.98 10.03
C ALA A 59 3.14 -21.70 9.99
N PRO A 60 3.55 -20.39 9.96
CA PRO A 60 4.95 -20.03 10.10
C PRO A 60 5.49 -20.55 11.47
N ASN A 61 6.59 -21.27 11.43
CA ASN A 61 7.22 -21.86 12.62
C ASN A 61 8.15 -20.88 13.36
N ASP A 62 8.46 -19.76 12.75
CA ASP A 62 9.30 -18.67 13.25
C ASP A 62 8.52 -17.61 14.03
N LEU A 63 7.18 -17.66 14.01
CA LEU A 63 6.30 -16.69 14.67
C LEU A 63 5.41 -17.34 15.74
N HIS A 64 5.27 -16.66 16.88
CA HIS A 64 4.31 -17.07 17.89
C HIS A 64 2.93 -16.45 17.61
N ILE A 65 2.05 -17.20 16.95
CA ILE A 65 0.71 -16.78 16.56
C ILE A 65 -0.35 -17.55 17.35
N GLU A 66 -1.24 -16.82 18.04
CA GLU A 66 -2.39 -17.41 18.75
C GLU A 66 -3.71 -16.84 18.21
N ARG A 67 -4.68 -17.70 17.93
CA ARG A 67 -6.04 -17.31 17.55
C ARG A 67 -6.89 -17.12 18.80
N VAL A 68 -7.08 -15.88 19.22
CA VAL A 68 -7.73 -15.55 20.51
C VAL A 68 -8.84 -14.48 20.41
N MET A 69 -8.92 -13.77 19.31
CA MET A 69 -9.77 -12.59 19.18
C MET A 69 -11.02 -12.87 18.35
N ASN A 70 -12.20 -12.56 18.91
CA ASN A 70 -13.49 -12.66 18.22
C ASN A 70 -14.12 -11.26 18.15
N THR A 71 -14.24 -10.71 16.94
CA THR A 71 -14.70 -9.33 16.71
C THR A 71 -16.15 -9.06 17.07
N VAL A 72 -16.97 -10.10 17.21
CA VAL A 72 -18.41 -9.99 17.47
C VAL A 72 -18.84 -10.49 18.85
N ASN A 73 -17.91 -10.95 19.70
CA ASN A 73 -18.21 -11.47 21.02
C ASN A 73 -17.68 -10.56 22.13
N PRO A 74 -18.53 -9.74 22.80
CA PRO A 74 -18.11 -8.83 23.86
C PRO A 74 -17.45 -9.51 25.07
N LEU A 75 -17.87 -10.74 25.42
CA LEU A 75 -17.24 -11.49 26.53
C LEU A 75 -15.80 -11.87 26.18
N ASN A 76 -15.52 -12.16 24.91
CA ASN A 76 -14.15 -12.41 24.45
C ASN A 76 -13.30 -11.11 24.54
N TRP A 77 -13.86 -9.93 24.22
CA TRP A 77 -13.12 -8.67 24.31
C TRP A 77 -12.69 -8.39 25.76
N LEU A 78 -13.59 -8.60 26.73
CA LEU A 78 -13.31 -8.46 28.16
C LEU A 78 -12.21 -9.45 28.59
N SER A 79 -12.36 -10.71 28.24
CA SER A 79 -11.39 -11.77 28.57
C SER A 79 -10.00 -11.48 28.00
N LEU A 80 -9.94 -11.09 26.72
CA LEU A 80 -8.67 -10.76 26.04
C LEU A 80 -8.02 -9.51 26.65
N GLY A 81 -8.82 -8.47 26.94
CA GLY A 81 -8.34 -7.26 27.60
C GLY A 81 -7.75 -7.56 28.98
N LEU A 82 -8.42 -8.39 29.79
CA LEU A 82 -7.92 -8.84 31.10
C LEU A 82 -6.67 -9.72 30.99
N ARG A 83 -6.57 -10.57 29.96
CA ARG A 83 -5.37 -11.34 29.67
C ARG A 83 -4.20 -10.42 29.39
N LEU A 84 -4.34 -9.46 28.46
CA LEU A 84 -3.31 -8.50 28.11
C LEU A 84 -2.93 -7.57 29.27
N LYS A 85 -3.90 -7.18 30.13
CA LYS A 85 -3.61 -6.45 31.36
C LYS A 85 -2.69 -7.20 32.29
N ARG A 86 -2.86 -8.52 32.42
CA ARG A 86 -2.00 -9.40 33.26
C ARG A 86 -0.63 -9.68 32.63
N GLU A 87 -0.59 -9.93 31.32
CA GLU A 87 0.65 -10.15 30.56
C GLU A 87 1.54 -8.92 30.53
N ALA A 88 0.93 -7.75 30.62
CA ALA A 88 1.55 -6.43 30.69
C ALA A 88 2.68 -6.24 29.65
N PRO A 89 2.41 -6.41 28.33
CA PRO A 89 3.40 -6.09 27.32
C PRO A 89 3.78 -4.61 27.39
N ASP A 90 4.96 -4.26 26.90
CA ASP A 90 5.37 -2.85 26.79
C ASP A 90 4.53 -2.13 25.73
N ILE A 91 4.29 -2.83 24.60
CA ILE A 91 3.51 -2.31 23.46
C ILE A 91 2.44 -3.33 23.07
N ILE A 92 1.22 -2.84 22.86
CA ILE A 92 0.19 -3.50 22.06
C ILE A 92 0.12 -2.74 20.75
N LEU A 93 0.47 -3.39 19.63
CA LEU A 93 0.36 -2.83 18.29
C LEU A 93 -0.90 -3.33 17.61
N MET A 94 -1.79 -2.43 17.23
CA MET A 94 -3.03 -2.73 16.53
C MET A 94 -2.99 -2.27 15.08
N LYS A 95 -3.50 -3.08 14.17
CA LYS A 95 -3.74 -2.70 12.77
C LYS A 95 -5.19 -2.32 12.59
N TYR A 96 -5.47 -1.07 12.18
CA TYR A 96 -6.83 -0.57 12.03
C TYR A 96 -7.14 -0.13 10.59
N TRP A 97 -8.21 -0.65 10.01
CA TRP A 97 -8.61 -0.40 8.62
C TRP A 97 -10.12 -0.24 8.41
N THR A 98 -10.94 -0.47 9.45
CA THR A 98 -12.39 -0.37 9.35
C THR A 98 -13.04 -0.13 10.71
N PRO A 99 -14.10 0.72 10.79
CA PRO A 99 -14.85 0.97 12.02
C PRO A 99 -15.50 -0.28 12.63
N PHE A 100 -15.73 -1.33 11.85
CA PHE A 100 -16.25 -2.61 12.34
C PHE A 100 -15.40 -3.21 13.49
N MET A 101 -14.09 -2.99 13.48
CA MET A 101 -13.17 -3.48 14.52
C MET A 101 -13.20 -2.64 15.80
N ALA A 102 -13.70 -1.42 15.72
CA ALA A 102 -13.59 -0.43 16.79
C ALA A 102 -14.18 -0.87 18.14
N PRO A 103 -15.35 -1.51 18.24
CA PRO A 103 -15.88 -1.97 19.53
C PRO A 103 -14.98 -2.99 20.22
N CYS A 104 -14.47 -3.97 19.47
CA CYS A 104 -13.55 -4.98 19.95
C CYS A 104 -12.22 -4.35 20.39
N PHE A 105 -11.54 -3.68 19.47
CA PHE A 105 -10.22 -3.09 19.69
C PHE A 105 -10.25 -2.03 20.80
N GLY A 106 -11.27 -1.17 20.81
CA GLY A 106 -11.43 -0.11 21.81
C GLY A 106 -11.66 -0.65 23.23
N THR A 107 -12.37 -1.77 23.36
CA THR A 107 -12.60 -2.43 24.66
C THR A 107 -11.31 -3.08 25.14
N VAL A 108 -10.64 -3.87 24.27
CA VAL A 108 -9.38 -4.53 24.59
C VAL A 108 -8.30 -3.53 24.99
N ALA A 109 -8.14 -2.45 24.22
CA ALA A 109 -7.17 -1.39 24.48
C ALA A 109 -7.36 -0.76 25.86
N ARG A 110 -8.60 -0.34 26.20
CA ARG A 110 -8.89 0.32 27.47
C ARG A 110 -8.65 -0.57 28.68
N ILE A 111 -8.98 -1.86 28.58
CA ILE A 111 -8.77 -2.79 29.70
C ILE A 111 -7.27 -3.10 29.85
N ALA A 112 -6.57 -3.36 28.75
CA ALA A 112 -5.15 -3.67 28.80
C ALA A 112 -4.33 -2.51 29.40
N ARG A 113 -4.63 -1.26 29.06
CA ARG A 113 -3.93 -0.06 29.59
C ARG A 113 -4.09 0.15 31.08
N GLN A 114 -5.08 -0.45 31.73
CA GLN A 114 -5.31 -0.29 33.20
C GLN A 114 -4.15 -0.85 34.06
N ASN A 115 -3.17 -1.55 33.47
CA ASN A 115 -1.96 -1.95 34.18
C ASN A 115 -0.96 -0.80 34.40
N GLY A 116 -1.19 0.37 33.78
CA GLY A 116 -0.35 1.57 33.89
C GLY A 116 0.99 1.50 33.14
N LYS A 117 1.33 0.37 32.54
CA LYS A 117 2.60 0.13 31.84
C LYS A 117 2.43 0.10 30.31
N THR A 118 1.44 -0.67 29.85
CA THR A 118 1.24 -0.96 28.44
C THR A 118 0.79 0.28 27.66
N LYS A 119 1.48 0.55 26.56
CA LYS A 119 1.05 1.54 25.56
C LYS A 119 0.39 0.85 24.38
N VAL A 120 -0.73 1.38 23.93
CA VAL A 120 -1.45 0.90 22.75
C VAL A 120 -1.11 1.81 21.58
N LEU A 121 -0.45 1.26 20.57
CA LEU A 121 -0.12 1.94 19.32
C LEU A 121 -0.98 1.40 18.18
N CYS A 122 -1.27 2.24 17.21
CA CYS A 122 -2.07 1.88 16.06
C CYS A 122 -1.35 2.23 14.76
N GLN A 123 -1.20 1.24 13.89
CA GLN A 123 -0.95 1.50 12.48
C GLN A 123 -2.33 1.63 11.80
N ILE A 124 -2.62 2.82 11.29
CA ILE A 124 -3.93 3.16 10.77
C ILE A 124 -3.90 3.32 9.25
N ASP A 125 -4.74 2.54 8.55
CA ASP A 125 -4.86 2.60 7.09
C ASP A 125 -5.96 3.57 6.65
N ASN A 126 -7.10 3.53 7.34
CA ASN A 126 -8.25 4.38 7.08
C ASN A 126 -8.92 4.75 8.41
N VAL A 127 -9.34 6.00 8.55
CA VAL A 127 -10.22 6.46 9.65
C VAL A 127 -11.66 6.37 9.19
N GLU A 128 -11.97 6.98 8.06
CA GLU A 128 -13.31 6.98 7.49
C GLU A 128 -13.39 5.96 6.34
N PRO A 129 -14.41 5.08 6.33
CA PRO A 129 -14.59 4.13 5.25
C PRO A 129 -15.09 4.85 3.99
N HIS A 130 -14.87 4.27 2.81
CA HIS A 130 -15.42 4.80 1.55
C HIS A 130 -16.96 4.78 1.51
N GLU A 131 -17.58 3.84 2.23
CA GLU A 131 -19.03 3.76 2.41
C GLU A 131 -19.34 4.11 3.87
N HIS A 132 -19.96 5.27 4.09
CA HIS A 132 -20.24 5.80 5.41
C HIS A 132 -21.50 5.20 6.03
N HIS A 133 -21.40 4.80 7.29
CA HIS A 133 -22.55 4.42 8.13
C HIS A 133 -22.67 5.36 9.35
N ILE A 134 -23.89 5.56 9.83
CA ILE A 134 -24.17 6.46 10.98
C ILE A 134 -23.37 6.07 12.23
N ILE A 135 -23.08 4.78 12.39
CA ILE A 135 -22.34 4.23 13.54
C ILE A 135 -20.81 4.39 13.44
N ASP A 136 -20.26 4.75 12.27
CA ASP A 136 -18.80 4.79 12.07
C ASP A 136 -18.14 5.85 12.97
N ARG A 137 -18.71 7.06 13.04
CA ARG A 137 -18.16 8.14 13.88
C ARG A 137 -18.11 7.79 15.38
N PRO A 138 -19.18 7.32 16.04
CA PRO A 138 -19.10 6.92 17.44
C PRO A 138 -18.17 5.73 17.65
N CYS A 139 -18.10 4.76 16.74
CA CYS A 139 -17.18 3.64 16.79
C CYS A 139 -15.72 4.12 16.70
N ASN A 140 -15.39 4.97 15.73
CA ASN A 140 -14.06 5.56 15.60
C ASN A 140 -13.67 6.36 16.85
N LYS A 141 -14.56 7.23 17.35
CA LYS A 141 -14.31 7.99 18.58
C LYS A 141 -14.02 7.08 19.77
N PHE A 142 -14.76 5.99 19.88
CA PHE A 142 -14.55 5.02 20.96
C PHE A 142 -13.18 4.34 20.83
N TYR A 143 -12.79 3.84 19.66
CA TYR A 143 -11.50 3.16 19.49
C TYR A 143 -10.33 4.13 19.59
N LEU A 144 -10.32 5.16 18.74
CA LEU A 144 -9.18 6.08 18.61
C LEU A 144 -8.87 6.82 19.91
N GLY A 145 -9.89 7.15 20.73
CA GLY A 145 -9.69 7.70 22.08
C GLY A 145 -9.13 6.71 23.10
N GLY A 146 -8.95 5.44 22.74
CA GLY A 146 -8.31 4.40 23.55
C GLY A 146 -6.87 4.10 23.17
N VAL A 147 -6.34 4.73 22.14
CA VAL A 147 -5.00 4.51 21.58
C VAL A 147 -4.05 5.62 22.05
N ASP A 148 -2.83 5.26 22.39
CA ASP A 148 -1.82 6.21 22.92
C ASP A 148 -1.05 6.91 21.80
N GLY A 149 -0.91 6.29 20.63
CA GLY A 149 -0.19 6.89 19.51
C GLY A 149 -0.39 6.15 18.19
N PHE A 150 -0.12 6.85 17.08
CA PHE A 150 -0.47 6.40 15.75
C PHE A 150 0.70 6.48 14.78
N VAL A 151 0.73 5.54 13.84
CA VAL A 151 1.46 5.69 12.58
C VAL A 151 0.45 5.67 11.44
N TYR A 152 0.45 6.71 10.62
CA TYR A 152 -0.42 6.88 9.47
C TYR A 152 0.38 6.87 8.17
N MET A 153 -0.30 6.55 7.05
CA MET A 153 0.37 6.33 5.76
C MET A 153 -0.03 7.35 4.67
N SER A 154 -0.94 8.30 4.98
CA SER A 154 -1.27 9.43 4.10
C SER A 154 -1.74 10.65 4.90
N GLU A 155 -1.50 11.85 4.39
CA GLU A 155 -1.94 13.10 5.02
C GLU A 155 -3.47 13.21 5.09
N GLN A 156 -4.20 12.57 4.20
CA GLN A 156 -5.66 12.47 4.28
C GLN A 156 -6.06 11.75 5.58
N VAL A 157 -5.50 10.57 5.86
CA VAL A 157 -5.76 9.79 7.08
C VAL A 157 -5.38 10.61 8.33
N HIS A 158 -4.28 11.35 8.29
CA HIS A 158 -3.88 12.25 9.38
C HIS A 158 -4.91 13.37 9.62
N SER A 159 -5.38 14.00 8.56
CA SER A 159 -6.41 15.05 8.64
C SER A 159 -7.70 14.52 9.27
N GLU A 160 -8.15 13.34 8.86
CA GLU A 160 -9.30 12.66 9.44
C GLU A 160 -9.07 12.31 10.92
N LEU A 161 -7.88 11.78 11.26
CA LEU A 161 -7.52 11.36 12.62
C LEU A 161 -7.58 12.52 13.62
N LYS A 162 -7.16 13.73 13.22
CA LYS A 162 -7.21 14.96 14.07
C LYS A 162 -8.61 15.30 14.59
N ALA A 163 -9.65 14.87 13.90
CA ALA A 163 -11.04 15.08 14.35
C ALA A 163 -11.43 14.19 15.55
N TYR A 164 -10.64 13.15 15.85
CA TYR A 164 -10.96 12.15 16.86
C TYR A 164 -10.00 12.13 18.06
N THR A 165 -8.74 12.53 17.87
CA THR A 165 -7.71 12.44 18.92
C THR A 165 -6.62 13.47 18.72
N THR A 166 -5.95 13.82 19.84
CA THR A 166 -4.74 14.63 19.89
C THR A 166 -3.49 13.81 20.24
N ALA A 167 -3.61 12.49 20.26
CA ALA A 167 -2.48 11.60 20.53
C ALA A 167 -1.39 11.75 19.47
N PRO A 168 -0.10 11.51 19.83
CA PRO A 168 1.01 11.58 18.90
C PRO A 168 0.77 10.73 17.64
N ALA A 169 1.06 11.28 16.48
CA ALA A 169 0.92 10.60 15.21
C ALA A 169 2.11 10.92 14.29
N ILE A 170 2.70 9.92 13.67
CA ILE A 170 3.86 10.04 12.78
C ILE A 170 3.52 9.46 11.41
N PHE A 171 3.93 10.16 10.36
CA PHE A 171 3.87 9.66 8.99
C PHE A 171 4.91 8.57 8.75
N SER A 172 4.46 7.46 8.15
CA SER A 172 5.33 6.44 7.57
C SER A 172 4.68 5.91 6.30
N PRO A 173 5.33 6.02 5.15
CA PRO A 173 4.77 5.46 3.92
C PRO A 173 4.64 3.94 4.04
N HIS A 174 3.75 3.37 3.24
CA HIS A 174 3.60 1.91 3.17
C HIS A 174 4.93 1.25 2.76
N PRO A 175 5.42 0.25 3.49
CA PRO A 175 6.62 -0.47 3.10
C PRO A 175 6.47 -1.13 1.71
N MET A 176 7.60 -1.35 1.04
CA MET A 176 7.61 -1.98 -0.28
C MET A 176 7.11 -3.42 -0.23
N PHE A 177 6.48 -3.83 -1.32
CA PHE A 177 6.15 -5.22 -1.57
C PHE A 177 7.34 -5.92 -2.24
N GLU A 178 7.85 -6.99 -1.63
CA GLU A 178 9.00 -7.76 -2.14
C GLU A 178 8.58 -9.07 -2.84
N ASN A 179 7.28 -9.28 -3.04
CA ASN A 179 6.73 -10.54 -3.57
C ASN A 179 6.75 -10.67 -5.10
N PHE A 180 7.23 -9.65 -5.83
CA PHE A 180 7.24 -9.66 -7.30
C PHE A 180 8.54 -10.21 -7.91
N GLY A 181 9.45 -10.75 -7.07
CA GLY A 181 10.74 -11.28 -7.50
C GLY A 181 11.78 -10.20 -7.83
N MET A 182 12.92 -10.63 -8.31
CA MET A 182 14.03 -9.75 -8.69
C MET A 182 13.87 -9.22 -10.11
N ALA A 183 14.42 -8.04 -10.37
CA ALA A 183 14.56 -7.51 -11.73
C ALA A 183 15.34 -8.47 -12.64
N THR A 184 14.96 -8.55 -13.90
CA THR A 184 15.67 -9.32 -14.93
C THR A 184 16.33 -8.39 -15.94
N GLY A 185 17.17 -8.95 -16.83
CA GLY A 185 17.68 -8.19 -17.97
C GLY A 185 16.55 -7.79 -18.92
N ARG A 186 16.70 -6.61 -19.56
CA ARG A 186 15.69 -6.08 -20.50
C ARG A 186 15.36 -7.06 -21.63
N GLU A 187 16.39 -7.71 -22.21
CA GLU A 187 16.22 -8.66 -23.30
C GLU A 187 15.36 -9.86 -22.88
N GLU A 188 15.67 -10.47 -21.73
CA GLU A 188 14.87 -11.55 -21.15
C GLU A 188 13.44 -11.09 -20.87
N ALA A 189 13.28 -9.92 -20.25
CA ALA A 189 11.98 -9.37 -19.91
C ALA A 189 11.11 -9.17 -21.17
N CYS A 190 11.65 -8.52 -22.20
CA CYS A 190 10.96 -8.30 -23.47
C CYS A 190 10.57 -9.63 -24.13
N GLN A 191 11.49 -10.60 -24.20
CA GLN A 191 11.22 -11.90 -24.78
C GLN A 191 10.06 -12.62 -24.05
N LYS A 192 10.01 -12.55 -22.71
CA LYS A 192 8.99 -13.21 -21.90
C LYS A 192 7.57 -12.67 -22.15
N ILE A 193 7.46 -11.38 -22.43
CA ILE A 193 6.15 -10.73 -22.64
C ILE A 193 5.88 -10.33 -24.09
N GLY A 194 6.70 -10.88 -25.05
CA GLY A 194 6.49 -10.71 -26.49
C GLY A 194 6.78 -9.30 -27.01
N LEU A 195 7.72 -8.58 -26.39
CA LEU A 195 8.14 -7.24 -26.80
C LEU A 195 9.47 -7.27 -27.57
N ASP A 196 9.70 -6.26 -28.40
CA ASP A 196 11.00 -6.04 -29.08
C ASP A 196 11.97 -5.33 -28.11
N PRO A 197 13.11 -5.94 -27.74
CA PRO A 197 14.06 -5.34 -26.81
C PRO A 197 14.77 -4.09 -27.37
N THR A 198 14.70 -3.84 -28.67
CA THR A 198 15.29 -2.64 -29.32
C THR A 198 14.40 -1.40 -29.18
N GLU A 199 13.12 -1.58 -28.90
CA GLU A 199 12.15 -0.51 -28.68
C GLU A 199 12.23 0.03 -27.24
N GLN A 200 11.79 1.26 -27.04
CA GLN A 200 11.67 1.88 -25.70
C GLN A 200 10.21 1.88 -25.26
N TYR A 201 9.99 1.53 -23.99
CA TYR A 201 8.62 1.37 -23.45
C TYR A 201 8.35 2.31 -22.29
N THR A 202 7.24 3.05 -22.39
CA THR A 202 6.63 3.75 -21.28
C THR A 202 5.47 2.92 -20.76
N LEU A 203 5.47 2.59 -19.47
CA LEU A 203 4.53 1.67 -18.87
C LEU A 203 3.35 2.39 -18.21
N PHE A 204 2.14 1.95 -18.50
CA PHE A 204 0.95 2.13 -17.68
C PHE A 204 0.55 0.77 -17.13
N PHE A 205 0.41 0.62 -15.78
CA PHE A 205 0.26 -0.68 -15.15
C PHE A 205 -0.89 -0.75 -14.13
N GLY A 206 -1.49 -1.95 -14.03
CA GLY A 206 -2.46 -2.33 -13.01
C GLY A 206 -3.91 -2.22 -13.47
N LEU A 207 -4.87 -2.53 -12.58
CA LEU A 207 -6.31 -2.52 -12.90
C LEU A 207 -6.71 -1.19 -13.55
N ILE A 208 -7.32 -1.27 -14.74
CA ILE A 208 -7.69 -0.10 -15.54
C ILE A 208 -9.06 0.39 -15.09
N ARG A 209 -9.09 1.62 -14.52
CA ARG A 209 -10.28 2.33 -14.04
C ARG A 209 -10.26 3.77 -14.52
N ASP A 210 -11.43 4.41 -14.65
CA ASP A 210 -11.53 5.77 -15.20
C ASP A 210 -10.72 6.81 -14.43
N TYR A 211 -10.66 6.70 -13.09
CA TYR A 211 -9.89 7.64 -12.26
C TYR A 211 -8.38 7.58 -12.51
N LYS A 212 -7.88 6.47 -13.09
CA LYS A 212 -6.46 6.31 -13.42
C LYS A 212 -6.01 7.06 -14.68
N GLY A 213 -6.93 7.67 -15.41
CA GLY A 213 -6.61 8.64 -16.44
C GLY A 213 -5.93 8.10 -17.69
N LEU A 214 -6.14 6.81 -18.03
CA LEU A 214 -5.55 6.22 -19.24
C LEU A 214 -5.97 6.97 -20.50
N ASP A 215 -7.18 7.49 -20.56
CA ASP A 215 -7.66 8.33 -21.67
C ASP A 215 -6.82 9.61 -21.82
N MET A 216 -6.52 10.33 -20.73
CA MET A 216 -5.63 11.49 -20.77
C MET A 216 -4.23 11.13 -21.26
N LEU A 217 -3.72 9.95 -20.84
CA LEU A 217 -2.42 9.49 -21.31
C LEU A 217 -2.41 9.16 -22.80
N LEU A 218 -3.47 8.55 -23.33
CA LEU A 218 -3.60 8.26 -24.77
C LEU A 218 -3.64 9.55 -25.60
N GLU A 219 -4.41 10.55 -25.15
CA GLU A 219 -4.44 11.87 -25.81
C GLU A 219 -3.06 12.57 -25.74
N ALA A 220 -2.42 12.54 -24.59
CA ALA A 220 -1.07 13.09 -24.41
C ALA A 220 -0.06 12.37 -25.31
N TRP A 221 -0.15 11.06 -25.40
CA TRP A 221 0.73 10.23 -26.22
C TRP A 221 0.61 10.57 -27.72
N LYS A 222 -0.63 10.73 -28.23
CA LYS A 222 -0.88 11.17 -29.61
C LYS A 222 -0.30 12.55 -29.90
N ARG A 223 -0.50 13.49 -28.99
CA ARG A 223 -0.08 14.90 -29.18
C ARG A 223 1.44 15.07 -29.02
N TRP A 224 2.06 14.33 -28.09
CA TRP A 224 3.51 14.34 -27.91
C TRP A 224 4.22 13.64 -29.09
N ASN A 225 3.64 12.55 -29.58
CA ASN A 225 4.09 11.80 -30.76
C ASN A 225 5.59 11.43 -30.77
N PRO A 226 6.13 10.70 -29.75
CA PRO A 226 7.55 10.35 -29.71
C PRO A 226 7.91 9.36 -30.82
N GLU A 227 9.07 9.51 -31.48
CA GLU A 227 9.41 8.71 -32.67
C GLU A 227 9.81 7.26 -32.34
N ASN A 228 10.57 7.05 -31.24
CA ASN A 228 11.20 5.75 -30.93
C ASN A 228 10.69 5.14 -29.60
N ARG A 229 9.40 5.34 -29.29
CA ARG A 229 8.82 4.85 -28.04
C ARG A 229 7.43 4.29 -28.25
N LYS A 230 7.12 3.23 -27.49
CA LYS A 230 5.77 2.66 -27.41
C LYS A 230 5.19 2.83 -26.02
N LEU A 231 3.89 3.02 -25.96
CA LEU A 231 3.15 2.97 -24.71
C LEU A 231 2.76 1.51 -24.47
N LEU A 232 3.30 0.92 -23.41
CA LEU A 232 2.92 -0.40 -22.92
C LEU A 232 1.82 -0.24 -21.87
N ILE A 233 0.63 -0.74 -22.16
CA ILE A 233 -0.51 -0.77 -21.25
C ILE A 233 -0.68 -2.21 -20.77
N ALA A 234 -0.54 -2.45 -19.47
CA ALA A 234 -0.62 -3.78 -18.90
C ALA A 234 -1.59 -3.81 -17.68
N GLY A 235 -2.66 -4.59 -17.80
CA GLY A 235 -3.63 -4.77 -16.72
C GLY A 235 -5.04 -5.03 -17.21
N GLU A 236 -5.85 -5.56 -16.30
CA GLU A 236 -7.24 -5.91 -16.56
C GLU A 236 -8.17 -4.70 -16.48
N PHE A 237 -9.13 -4.63 -17.39
CA PHE A 237 -10.15 -3.58 -17.41
C PHE A 237 -11.24 -3.83 -16.35
N TYR A 238 -11.40 -2.84 -15.45
CA TYR A 238 -12.51 -2.74 -14.48
C TYR A 238 -13.48 -1.61 -14.85
N THR A 239 -13.46 -1.21 -16.11
CA THR A 239 -14.34 -0.25 -16.78
C THR A 239 -14.54 -0.72 -18.22
N SER A 240 -15.30 0.03 -19.06
CA SER A 240 -15.52 -0.38 -20.44
C SER A 240 -14.21 -0.46 -21.24
N ARG A 241 -13.84 -1.68 -21.62
CA ARG A 241 -12.68 -1.98 -22.48
C ARG A 241 -12.84 -1.33 -23.86
N GLU A 242 -14.04 -1.42 -24.42
CA GLU A 242 -14.40 -0.92 -25.75
C GLU A 242 -14.15 0.58 -25.88
N LYS A 243 -14.38 1.36 -24.80
CA LYS A 243 -14.08 2.81 -24.73
C LYS A 243 -12.62 3.06 -25.08
N TYR A 244 -11.68 2.32 -24.49
CA TYR A 244 -10.25 2.55 -24.68
C TYR A 244 -9.74 2.01 -26.02
N ILE A 245 -10.27 0.87 -26.47
CA ILE A 245 -9.94 0.34 -27.81
C ILE A 245 -10.38 1.34 -28.90
N SER A 246 -11.61 1.84 -28.82
CA SER A 246 -12.12 2.84 -29.74
C SER A 246 -11.29 4.13 -29.70
N LEU A 247 -10.84 4.55 -28.51
CA LEU A 247 -9.98 5.73 -28.38
C LEU A 247 -8.61 5.53 -29.02
N ILE A 248 -7.99 4.35 -28.85
CA ILE A 248 -6.71 4.00 -29.51
C ILE A 248 -6.87 4.05 -31.04
N GLU A 249 -7.99 3.55 -31.56
CA GLU A 249 -8.29 3.59 -33.00
C GLU A 249 -8.53 5.01 -33.51
N GLN A 250 -9.37 5.80 -32.81
CA GLN A 250 -9.68 7.19 -33.16
C GLN A 250 -8.44 8.10 -33.15
N LEU A 251 -7.51 7.84 -32.23
CA LEU A 251 -6.26 8.57 -32.13
C LEU A 251 -5.17 8.02 -33.05
N ASP A 252 -5.45 6.98 -33.83
CA ASP A 252 -4.47 6.32 -34.72
C ASP A 252 -3.18 5.93 -33.97
N LEU A 253 -3.35 5.15 -32.89
CA LEU A 253 -2.25 4.73 -31.99
C LEU A 253 -1.96 3.24 -32.05
N LYS A 254 -2.57 2.44 -32.94
CA LYS A 254 -2.43 0.98 -32.98
C LYS A 254 -0.97 0.50 -33.03
N ASP A 255 -0.12 1.17 -33.82
CA ASP A 255 1.29 0.80 -33.97
C ASP A 255 2.18 1.39 -32.86
N ARG A 256 1.63 2.26 -32.01
CA ARG A 256 2.34 3.01 -30.97
C ARG A 256 1.97 2.56 -29.54
N VAL A 257 0.96 1.72 -29.43
CA VAL A 257 0.45 1.16 -28.16
C VAL A 257 0.55 -0.35 -28.21
N VAL A 258 1.19 -0.93 -27.21
CA VAL A 258 1.13 -2.36 -26.93
C VAL A 258 0.15 -2.57 -25.77
N LEU A 259 -0.87 -3.37 -25.98
CA LEU A 259 -1.94 -3.59 -25.01
C LEU A 259 -1.95 -5.05 -24.52
N HIS A 260 -1.68 -5.25 -23.23
CA HIS A 260 -1.82 -6.53 -22.52
C HIS A 260 -3.00 -6.41 -21.54
N ASP A 261 -4.20 -6.67 -22.03
CA ASP A 261 -5.48 -6.42 -21.35
C ASP A 261 -5.98 -7.62 -20.54
N HIS A 262 -5.12 -8.16 -19.71
CA HIS A 262 -5.42 -9.26 -18.80
C HIS A 262 -4.82 -9.02 -17.41
N PHE A 263 -5.25 -9.79 -16.44
CA PHE A 263 -4.63 -9.79 -15.12
C PHE A 263 -3.18 -10.26 -15.23
N ILE A 264 -2.25 -9.45 -14.74
CA ILE A 264 -0.84 -9.80 -14.70
C ILE A 264 -0.55 -10.54 -13.39
N ALA A 265 -0.10 -11.78 -13.48
CA ALA A 265 0.26 -12.58 -12.32
C ALA A 265 1.51 -12.00 -11.61
N ASP A 266 1.59 -12.16 -10.29
CA ASP A 266 2.66 -11.55 -9.47
C ASP A 266 4.07 -11.96 -9.96
N GLU A 267 4.23 -13.20 -10.44
CA GLU A 267 5.49 -13.71 -11.01
C GLU A 267 5.90 -13.05 -12.33
N ASP A 268 4.94 -12.51 -13.09
CA ASP A 268 5.18 -11.86 -14.39
C ASP A 268 5.39 -10.36 -14.29
N VAL A 269 4.99 -9.73 -13.17
CA VAL A 269 5.11 -8.28 -12.96
C VAL A 269 6.55 -7.81 -13.22
N ARG A 270 7.55 -8.56 -12.78
CA ARG A 270 8.97 -8.23 -12.95
C ARG A 270 9.35 -8.01 -14.42
N TYR A 271 8.75 -8.71 -15.37
CA TYR A 271 9.08 -8.58 -16.79
C TYR A 271 8.57 -7.25 -17.36
N TYR A 272 7.39 -6.81 -16.97
CA TYR A 272 6.84 -5.51 -17.40
C TYR A 272 7.67 -4.34 -16.89
N PHE A 273 8.07 -4.39 -15.62
CA PHE A 273 8.87 -3.33 -15.01
C PHE A 273 10.32 -3.35 -15.50
N SER A 274 10.91 -4.53 -15.76
CA SER A 274 12.27 -4.65 -16.28
C SER A 274 12.38 -4.31 -17.78
N ALA A 275 11.30 -4.46 -18.56
CA ALA A 275 11.24 -4.09 -19.96
C ALA A 275 11.05 -2.59 -20.20
N SER A 276 10.62 -1.85 -19.19
CA SER A 276 10.15 -0.45 -19.32
C SER A 276 11.21 0.56 -18.87
N ASP A 277 11.12 1.78 -19.41
CA ASP A 277 12.04 2.88 -19.10
C ASP A 277 11.45 3.85 -18.06
N CYS A 278 10.13 3.98 -18.03
CA CYS A 278 9.41 4.85 -17.11
C CYS A 278 7.99 4.33 -16.89
N LEU A 279 7.49 4.42 -15.65
CA LEU A 279 6.09 4.20 -15.30
C LEU A 279 5.33 5.53 -15.32
N VAL A 280 4.13 5.56 -15.90
CA VAL A 280 3.26 6.74 -15.87
C VAL A 280 1.97 6.42 -15.12
N LEU A 281 1.66 7.24 -14.11
CA LEU A 281 0.43 7.17 -13.32
C LEU A 281 -0.36 8.49 -13.47
N PRO A 282 -1.15 8.63 -14.53
CA PRO A 282 -1.83 9.88 -14.90
C PRO A 282 -3.16 10.03 -14.16
N TYR A 283 -3.17 9.74 -12.86
CA TYR A 283 -4.39 9.63 -12.08
C TYR A 283 -5.11 10.97 -11.94
N ARG A 284 -6.45 10.95 -11.96
CA ARG A 284 -7.30 12.10 -11.65
C ARG A 284 -7.51 12.29 -10.16
N SER A 285 -7.45 11.19 -9.42
CA SER A 285 -7.54 11.19 -7.97
C SER A 285 -6.85 9.94 -7.43
N ALA A 286 -6.19 10.05 -6.29
CA ALA A 286 -5.60 8.92 -5.59
C ALA A 286 -5.39 9.27 -4.11
N THR A 287 -5.60 8.31 -3.21
CA THR A 287 -5.08 8.38 -1.84
C THR A 287 -3.65 7.85 -1.80
N GLN A 288 -3.43 6.69 -2.41
CA GLN A 288 -2.15 6.01 -2.58
C GLN A 288 -2.18 5.14 -3.85
N SER A 289 -1.02 4.64 -4.27
CA SER A 289 -0.93 3.66 -5.36
C SER A 289 0.08 2.56 -5.02
N GLY A 290 -0.40 1.31 -4.93
CA GLY A 290 0.49 0.15 -4.77
C GLY A 290 1.46 -0.02 -5.94
N VAL A 291 1.12 0.51 -7.12
CA VAL A 291 1.99 0.44 -8.31
C VAL A 291 3.28 1.25 -8.12
N THR A 292 3.25 2.34 -7.35
CA THR A 292 4.46 3.09 -7.00
C THR A 292 5.45 2.25 -6.21
N GLN A 293 4.95 1.41 -5.29
CA GLN A 293 5.80 0.51 -4.50
C GLN A 293 6.47 -0.56 -5.36
N ILE A 294 5.76 -1.04 -6.40
CA ILE A 294 6.32 -1.96 -7.38
C ILE A 294 7.44 -1.26 -8.17
N ALA A 295 7.21 -0.02 -8.63
CA ALA A 295 8.23 0.76 -9.33
C ALA A 295 9.49 0.98 -8.47
N TYR A 296 9.32 1.24 -7.17
CA TYR A 296 10.44 1.30 -6.23
C TYR A 296 11.21 -0.01 -6.18
N ASN A 297 10.53 -1.17 -6.15
CA ASN A 297 11.20 -2.47 -6.12
C ASN A 297 12.10 -2.69 -7.35
N PHE A 298 11.67 -2.22 -8.52
CA PHE A 298 12.41 -2.37 -9.77
C PHE A 298 13.29 -1.18 -10.15
N SER A 299 13.42 -0.13 -9.33
CA SER A 299 14.11 1.14 -9.65
C SER A 299 13.60 1.78 -10.94
N LEU A 300 12.32 1.64 -11.25
CA LEU A 300 11.73 2.21 -12.45
C LEU A 300 11.29 3.66 -12.18
N PRO A 301 11.87 4.68 -12.87
CA PRO A 301 11.44 6.06 -12.73
C PRO A 301 9.96 6.25 -13.02
N MET A 302 9.36 7.22 -12.33
CA MET A 302 7.91 7.45 -12.40
C MET A 302 7.58 8.86 -12.90
N LEU A 303 6.53 8.97 -13.71
CA LEU A 303 5.81 10.22 -13.94
C LEU A 303 4.44 10.09 -13.29
N VAL A 304 4.15 10.92 -12.30
CA VAL A 304 2.88 10.89 -11.57
C VAL A 304 2.19 12.25 -11.63
N THR A 305 0.87 12.24 -11.58
CA THR A 305 0.09 13.48 -11.46
C THR A 305 0.10 14.01 -10.03
N ASN A 306 -0.04 15.32 -9.88
CA ASN A 306 -0.13 16.03 -8.60
C ASN A 306 -1.51 15.83 -7.96
N VAL A 307 -1.81 14.58 -7.53
CA VAL A 307 -3.07 14.23 -6.89
C VAL A 307 -2.85 13.36 -5.67
N GLY A 308 -3.57 13.65 -4.58
CA GLY A 308 -3.54 12.89 -3.34
C GLY A 308 -2.13 12.67 -2.81
N GLY A 309 -1.82 11.43 -2.40
CA GLY A 309 -0.51 11.07 -1.83
C GLY A 309 0.58 10.72 -2.85
N LEU A 310 0.34 10.85 -4.17
CA LEU A 310 1.36 10.49 -5.16
C LEU A 310 2.64 11.34 -5.08
N PRO A 311 2.58 12.68 -4.91
CA PRO A 311 3.80 13.50 -4.76
C PRO A 311 4.59 13.21 -3.48
N GLU A 312 3.95 12.74 -2.42
CA GLU A 312 4.61 12.35 -1.17
C GLU A 312 5.45 11.07 -1.35
N ILE A 313 4.91 10.13 -2.16
CA ILE A 313 5.57 8.86 -2.47
C ILE A 313 6.63 9.06 -3.55
N VAL A 314 6.36 9.88 -4.56
CA VAL A 314 7.25 10.19 -5.69
C VAL A 314 7.62 11.67 -5.66
N PRO A 315 8.58 12.08 -4.80
CA PRO A 315 9.03 13.47 -4.73
C PRO A 315 9.62 13.92 -6.08
N ASP A 316 9.20 15.10 -6.56
CA ASP A 316 9.63 15.63 -7.86
C ASP A 316 11.17 15.74 -7.95
N GLY A 317 11.74 15.21 -9.01
CA GLY A 317 13.17 15.20 -9.26
C GLY A 317 13.99 14.18 -8.44
N ARG A 318 13.35 13.32 -7.62
CA ARG A 318 14.06 12.27 -6.85
C ARG A 318 14.04 10.93 -7.59
N VAL A 319 12.92 10.25 -7.59
CA VAL A 319 12.74 8.95 -8.27
C VAL A 319 11.72 9.03 -9.40
N GLY A 320 11.21 10.21 -9.65
CA GLY A 320 10.24 10.50 -10.69
C GLY A 320 10.01 11.99 -10.80
N LEU A 321 9.04 12.34 -11.65
CA LEU A 321 8.58 13.70 -11.84
C LEU A 321 7.08 13.80 -11.52
N VAL A 322 6.67 14.97 -11.03
CA VAL A 322 5.27 15.30 -10.77
C VAL A 322 4.77 16.26 -11.85
N CYS A 323 3.56 16.02 -12.36
CA CYS A 323 2.92 16.87 -13.37
C CYS A 323 1.48 17.19 -12.99
N GLU A 324 0.89 18.20 -13.61
CA GLU A 324 -0.53 18.52 -13.44
C GLU A 324 -1.41 17.42 -14.05
N PRO A 325 -2.60 17.11 -13.44
CA PRO A 325 -3.52 16.08 -13.91
C PRO A 325 -4.32 16.53 -15.16
N THR A 326 -3.61 16.95 -16.18
CA THR A 326 -4.11 17.40 -17.47
C THR A 326 -3.32 16.78 -18.61
N VAL A 327 -3.89 16.76 -19.80
CA VAL A 327 -3.19 16.27 -21.01
C VAL A 327 -1.89 17.06 -21.25
N GLU A 328 -1.95 18.38 -21.10
CA GLU A 328 -0.80 19.28 -21.24
C GLU A 328 0.29 18.98 -20.20
N GLY A 329 -0.10 18.84 -18.92
CA GLY A 329 0.83 18.52 -17.84
C GLY A 329 1.51 17.18 -18.05
N ILE A 330 0.78 16.16 -18.54
CA ILE A 330 1.35 14.84 -18.88
C ILE A 330 2.35 14.97 -20.04
N ILE A 331 2.05 15.76 -21.07
CA ILE A 331 2.97 15.99 -22.19
C ILE A 331 4.26 16.66 -21.71
N GLU A 332 4.16 17.70 -20.89
CA GLU A 332 5.33 18.38 -20.31
C GLU A 332 6.13 17.45 -19.42
N GLY A 333 5.46 16.66 -18.58
CA GLY A 333 6.08 15.65 -17.73
C GLY A 333 6.85 14.61 -18.55
N LEU A 334 6.24 14.06 -19.61
CA LEU A 334 6.88 13.09 -20.51
C LEU A 334 8.11 13.69 -21.20
N LYS A 335 8.02 14.91 -21.71
CA LYS A 335 9.17 15.62 -22.32
C LYS A 335 10.30 15.81 -21.31
N ARG A 336 9.99 16.16 -20.06
CA ARG A 336 10.99 16.32 -19.00
C ARG A 336 11.65 14.98 -18.64
N VAL A 337 10.86 13.92 -18.43
CA VAL A 337 11.37 12.58 -18.07
C VAL A 337 12.37 12.08 -19.12
N TYR A 338 12.04 12.29 -20.39
CA TYR A 338 12.86 11.81 -21.49
C TYR A 338 13.88 12.83 -22.03
N SER A 339 14.06 13.96 -21.35
CA SER A 339 15.18 14.85 -21.66
C SER A 339 16.52 14.22 -21.24
N GLU A 340 17.60 14.71 -21.83
CA GLU A 340 18.94 14.17 -21.63
C GLU A 340 19.32 14.10 -20.15
N ASN A 341 19.85 12.94 -19.74
CA ASN A 341 20.34 12.63 -18.38
C ASN A 341 19.30 12.63 -17.24
N VAL A 342 18.02 12.83 -17.47
CA VAL A 342 17.01 12.81 -16.40
C VAL A 342 16.79 11.39 -15.87
N LEU A 343 16.51 10.43 -16.71
CA LEU A 343 16.28 9.04 -16.28
C LEU A 343 17.44 8.45 -15.47
N PRO A 344 18.71 8.53 -15.91
CA PRO A 344 19.86 8.04 -15.14
C PRO A 344 19.96 8.72 -13.76
N GLY A 345 19.71 10.03 -13.69
CA GLY A 345 19.71 10.78 -12.43
C GLY A 345 18.63 10.32 -11.45
N LEU A 346 17.41 10.05 -11.94
CA LEU A 346 16.30 9.52 -11.14
C LEU A 346 16.62 8.10 -10.65
N ILE A 347 17.17 7.23 -11.51
CA ILE A 347 17.55 5.86 -11.16
C ILE A 347 18.58 5.84 -10.03
N ALA A 348 19.57 6.72 -10.09
CA ALA A 348 20.65 6.79 -9.11
C ALA A 348 20.16 7.11 -7.68
N ASN A 349 18.98 7.71 -7.52
CA ASN A 349 18.43 8.07 -6.23
C ASN A 349 17.64 6.93 -5.54
N PHE A 350 17.23 5.87 -6.26
CA PHE A 350 16.41 4.80 -5.70
C PHE A 350 17.01 4.11 -4.47
N PRO A 351 18.32 3.81 -4.39
CA PRO A 351 18.88 3.16 -3.21
C PRO A 351 18.67 3.96 -1.92
N GLU A 352 18.73 5.29 -1.98
CA GLU A 352 18.49 6.14 -0.81
C GLU A 352 16.99 6.27 -0.51
N GLU A 353 16.18 6.56 -1.53
CA GLU A 353 14.75 6.75 -1.36
C GLU A 353 14.02 5.48 -0.90
N ARG A 354 14.47 4.29 -1.30
CA ARG A 354 13.94 3.01 -0.82
C ARG A 354 14.00 2.83 0.69
N LYS A 355 14.98 3.42 1.36
CA LYS A 355 15.12 3.31 2.82
C LYS A 355 13.87 3.80 3.55
N ARG A 356 13.16 4.77 2.98
CA ARG A 356 11.89 5.31 3.52
C ARG A 356 10.77 4.28 3.57
N PHE A 357 10.83 3.28 2.68
CA PHE A 357 9.80 2.25 2.49
C PHE A 357 10.22 0.88 3.04
N SER A 358 11.25 0.83 3.86
CA SER A 358 11.68 -0.41 4.49
C SER A 358 10.78 -0.75 5.70
N TRP A 359 10.64 -2.04 5.98
CA TRP A 359 10.00 -2.51 7.20
C TRP A 359 10.69 -1.99 8.45
N ALA A 360 12.03 -1.88 8.37
CA ALA A 360 12.85 -1.29 9.41
C ALA A 360 12.39 0.16 9.72
N ALA A 361 12.23 1.00 8.70
CA ALA A 361 11.78 2.38 8.86
C ALA A 361 10.37 2.46 9.48
N MET A 362 9.43 1.63 9.04
CA MET A 362 8.08 1.57 9.63
C MET A 362 8.14 1.18 11.12
N CYS A 363 8.92 0.17 11.47
CA CYS A 363 9.09 -0.26 12.85
C CYS A 363 9.77 0.82 13.70
N ASP A 364 10.74 1.55 13.16
CA ASP A 364 11.39 2.70 13.84
C ASP A 364 10.36 3.80 14.14
N LYS A 365 9.48 4.14 13.20
CA LYS A 365 8.42 5.13 13.41
C LYS A 365 7.45 4.72 14.52
N LEU A 366 7.08 3.46 14.60
CA LEU A 366 6.25 2.94 15.70
C LEU A 366 6.98 3.02 17.05
N LEU A 367 8.27 2.73 17.10
CA LEU A 367 9.06 2.89 18.33
C LEU A 367 9.27 4.37 18.71
N GLU A 368 9.39 5.27 17.73
CA GLU A 368 9.43 6.71 17.95
C GLU A 368 8.12 7.20 18.60
N VAL A 369 6.96 6.79 18.04
CA VAL A 369 5.65 7.07 18.66
C VAL A 369 5.57 6.54 20.09
N TYR A 370 6.06 5.31 20.34
CA TYR A 370 6.10 4.76 21.70
C TYR A 370 6.88 5.66 22.69
N GLN A 371 8.01 6.23 22.26
CA GLN A 371 8.76 7.15 23.12
C GLN A 371 7.99 8.45 23.40
N MET A 372 7.25 8.96 22.42
CA MET A 372 6.40 10.14 22.60
C MET A 372 5.21 9.90 23.56
N CYS A 373 4.82 8.66 23.77
CA CYS A 373 3.72 8.26 24.64
C CYS A 373 4.13 8.00 26.11
N LYS A 374 5.43 8.01 26.40
CA LYS A 374 5.95 7.83 27.78
C LYS A 374 5.73 9.05 28.63
#